data_57e38bc3790db738c3261dd49d33d1e0
#
_entry.id   57e38bc3790db738c3261dd49d33d1e0
#
_cell.length_a   1.000
_cell.length_b   1.000
_cell.length_c   1.000
_cell.angle_alpha   90.00
_cell.angle_beta   90.00
_cell.angle_gamma   90.00
#
_symmetry.space_group_name_H-M   'P 1'
#
loop_
_entity.id
_entity.type
_entity.pdbx_description
1 polymer ?
#
loop_
_entity_poly.entity_id
_entity_poly.type
_entity_poly.pdbx_seq_one_letter_code
_entity_poly.pdbx_strand_id
1 'polypeptide(L)'
;MARDGESVILNAASIAGIDGDIGNVVYGATKASMILFTKVLSKELASMNIRVNAVAPGLTDTAFANAMGDKAKASMEEISAMHRMATPQEIANIYYFLASKEASFINGQVVRVDGGVK
;
A
#
# COMPACT_ATOMS: atom_id res chain seq x y z
N MET A 1 7.83 21.50 -0.04
CA MET A 1 6.97 21.04 -1.13
C MET A 1 6.63 22.19 -2.05
N ALA A 2 6.36 21.87 -3.29
CA ALA A 2 6.15 22.90 -4.28
C ALA A 2 4.89 23.72 -4.02
N ARG A 3 4.99 25.03 -4.22
CA ARG A 3 3.83 25.91 -4.16
C ARG A 3 3.24 26.15 -5.53
N ASP A 4 4.08 26.06 -6.56
CA ASP A 4 3.72 26.39 -7.93
C ASP A 4 3.44 25.17 -8.79
N GLY A 5 3.75 24.00 -8.29
CA GLY A 5 3.53 22.75 -8.97
C GLY A 5 2.81 21.76 -8.08
N GLU A 6 2.46 20.64 -8.68
CA GLU A 6 1.87 19.54 -7.94
C GLU A 6 2.93 18.79 -7.17
N SER A 7 2.63 18.47 -5.91
CA SER A 7 3.46 17.62 -5.09
C SER A 7 2.65 16.42 -4.63
N VAL A 8 3.35 15.34 -4.29
CA VAL A 8 2.73 14.07 -3.95
C VAL A 8 3.37 13.52 -2.69
N ILE A 9 2.53 13.03 -1.78
CA ILE A 9 2.96 12.23 -0.63
C ILE A 9 2.37 10.84 -0.81
N LEU A 10 3.20 9.82 -0.73
CA LEU A 10 2.79 8.43 -0.83
C LEU A 10 3.18 7.69 0.44
N ASN A 11 2.19 7.14 1.12
CA ASN A 11 2.37 6.44 2.38
C ASN A 11 2.34 4.93 2.17
N ALA A 12 3.15 4.23 2.95
CA ALA A 12 3.17 2.77 2.92
C ALA A 12 2.20 2.23 3.97
N ALA A 13 1.09 1.69 3.51
CA ALA A 13 0.14 0.97 4.34
C ALA A 13 0.35 -0.54 4.17
N SER A 14 -0.65 -1.33 4.45
CA SER A 14 -0.67 -2.78 4.28
C SER A 14 -2.12 -3.25 4.31
N ILE A 15 -2.39 -4.36 3.64
CA ILE A 15 -3.72 -4.99 3.77
C ILE A 15 -3.99 -5.41 5.21
N ALA A 16 -2.96 -5.67 6.02
CA ALA A 16 -3.12 -5.97 7.43
C ALA A 16 -3.79 -4.83 8.21
N GLY A 17 -3.63 -3.59 7.73
CA GLY A 17 -4.30 -2.43 8.32
C GLY A 17 -5.73 -2.23 7.84
N ILE A 18 -6.16 -3.00 6.83
CA ILE A 18 -7.52 -2.94 6.29
C ILE A 18 -8.34 -4.13 6.80
N ASP A 19 -7.82 -5.34 6.60
CA ASP A 19 -8.57 -6.57 6.84
C ASP A 19 -8.41 -7.11 8.26
N GLY A 20 -7.30 -6.75 8.90
CA GLY A 20 -6.92 -7.36 10.17
C GLY A 20 -6.32 -8.74 9.95
N ASP A 21 -5.45 -9.15 10.88
CA ASP A 21 -4.77 -10.42 10.76
C ASP A 21 -4.43 -10.93 12.17
N ILE A 22 -4.78 -12.16 12.46
CA ILE A 22 -4.53 -12.78 13.77
C ILE A 22 -3.02 -12.77 14.03
N GLY A 23 -2.62 -12.29 15.21
CA GLY A 23 -1.22 -12.22 15.61
C GLY A 23 -0.53 -10.91 15.26
N ASN A 24 -1.21 -10.00 14.55
CA ASN A 24 -0.62 -8.75 14.06
C ASN A 24 -1.33 -7.51 14.62
N VAL A 25 -1.68 -7.51 15.92
CA VAL A 25 -2.43 -6.39 16.50
C VAL A 25 -1.66 -5.07 16.38
N VAL A 26 -0.39 -5.05 16.78
CA VAL A 26 0.41 -3.82 16.76
C VAL A 26 0.70 -3.40 15.32
N TYR A 27 1.16 -4.34 14.50
CA TYR A 27 1.45 -4.05 13.09
C TYR A 27 0.22 -3.57 12.35
N GLY A 28 -0.91 -4.28 12.53
CA GLY A 28 -2.17 -3.91 11.88
C GLY A 28 -2.66 -2.53 12.34
N ALA A 29 -2.60 -2.24 13.63
CA ALA A 29 -3.01 -0.95 14.15
C ALA A 29 -2.12 0.18 13.61
N THR A 30 -0.82 -0.05 13.53
CA THR A 30 0.12 0.93 12.95
C THR A 30 -0.22 1.21 11.49
N LYS A 31 -0.48 0.17 10.70
CA LYS A 31 -0.83 0.34 9.29
C LYS A 31 -2.22 0.94 9.10
N ALA A 32 -3.17 0.63 9.99
CA ALA A 32 -4.48 1.26 9.96
C ALA A 32 -4.39 2.76 10.26
N SER A 33 -3.50 3.16 11.16
CA SER A 33 -3.28 4.58 11.45
C SER A 33 -2.74 5.32 10.21
N MET A 34 -1.91 4.68 9.41
CA MET A 34 -1.41 5.27 8.16
C MET A 34 -2.54 5.51 7.16
N ILE A 35 -3.55 4.65 7.16
CA ILE A 35 -4.71 4.80 6.28
C ILE A 35 -5.51 6.05 6.65
N LEU A 36 -5.84 6.21 7.92
CA LEU A 36 -6.57 7.39 8.37
C LEU A 36 -5.74 8.66 8.21
N PHE A 37 -4.45 8.59 8.55
CA PHE A 37 -3.50 9.68 8.35
C PHE A 37 -3.53 10.17 6.89
N THR A 38 -3.48 9.23 5.94
CA THR A 38 -3.53 9.54 4.52
C THR A 38 -4.82 10.28 4.15
N LYS A 39 -5.96 9.79 4.63
CA LYS A 39 -7.26 10.38 4.31
C LYS A 39 -7.40 11.80 4.86
N VAL A 40 -7.01 12.01 6.10
CA VAL A 40 -7.11 13.33 6.73
C VAL A 40 -6.13 14.31 6.07
N LEU A 41 -4.89 13.89 5.91
CA LEU A 41 -3.86 14.75 5.33
C LEU A 41 -4.19 15.15 3.89
N SER A 42 -4.81 14.26 3.12
CA SER A 42 -5.21 14.56 1.75
C SER A 42 -6.20 15.73 1.68
N LYS A 43 -7.07 15.83 2.68
CA LYS A 43 -8.04 16.91 2.76
C LYS A 43 -7.40 18.23 3.19
N GLU A 44 -6.47 18.14 4.14
CA GLU A 44 -5.81 19.33 4.67
C GLU A 44 -4.85 19.97 3.67
N LEU A 45 -4.21 19.17 2.82
CA LEU A 45 -3.18 19.65 1.90
C LEU A 45 -3.68 19.89 0.47
N ALA A 46 -4.94 19.57 0.18
CA ALA A 46 -5.47 19.70 -1.19
C ALA A 46 -5.38 21.14 -1.71
N SER A 47 -5.65 22.12 -0.85
CA SER A 47 -5.58 23.54 -1.23
C SER A 47 -4.16 24.00 -1.55
N MET A 48 -3.17 23.24 -1.14
CA MET A 48 -1.76 23.52 -1.45
C MET A 48 -1.27 22.76 -2.68
N ASN A 49 -2.19 22.13 -3.40
CA ASN A 49 -1.90 21.33 -4.58
C ASN A 49 -0.98 20.14 -4.27
N ILE A 50 -1.24 19.51 -3.12
CA ILE A 50 -0.50 18.32 -2.67
C ILE A 50 -1.49 17.17 -2.59
N ARG A 51 -1.22 16.09 -3.34
CA ARG A 51 -2.00 14.87 -3.28
C ARG A 51 -1.37 13.91 -2.27
N VAL A 52 -2.20 13.20 -1.52
CA VAL A 52 -1.74 12.24 -0.52
C VAL A 52 -2.50 10.93 -0.73
N ASN A 53 -1.80 9.88 -1.05
CA ASN A 53 -2.36 8.55 -1.24
C ASN A 53 -1.51 7.52 -0.52
N ALA A 54 -2.04 6.32 -0.39
CA ALA A 54 -1.32 5.21 0.24
C ALA A 54 -1.40 3.97 -0.64
N VAL A 55 -0.41 3.12 -0.54
CA VAL A 55 -0.40 1.80 -1.16
C VAL A 55 -0.48 0.77 -0.04
N ALA A 56 -1.39 -0.18 -0.20
CA ALA A 56 -1.58 -1.27 0.76
C ALA A 56 -1.24 -2.59 0.06
N PRO A 57 0.03 -2.98 0.07
CA PRO A 57 0.42 -4.24 -0.56
C PRO A 57 -0.03 -5.43 0.28
N GLY A 58 -0.25 -6.53 -0.42
CA GLY A 58 -0.35 -7.83 0.21
C GLY A 58 1.03 -8.44 0.37
N LEU A 59 1.11 -9.76 0.20
CA LEU A 59 2.38 -10.45 0.32
C LEU A 59 3.27 -10.14 -0.87
N THR A 60 4.49 -9.71 -0.58
CA THR A 60 5.47 -9.34 -1.59
C THR A 60 6.67 -10.27 -1.52
N ASP A 61 7.14 -10.69 -2.69
CA ASP A 61 8.30 -11.57 -2.82
C ASP A 61 9.57 -10.80 -2.49
N THR A 62 9.99 -10.92 -1.23
CA THR A 62 11.16 -10.24 -0.70
C THR A 62 12.14 -11.28 -0.15
N ALA A 63 13.35 -10.84 0.16
CA ALA A 63 14.34 -11.71 0.79
C ALA A 63 13.81 -12.27 2.13
N PHE A 64 13.05 -11.51 2.88
CA PHE A 64 12.44 -11.97 4.12
C PHE A 64 11.43 -13.10 3.86
N ALA A 65 10.56 -12.94 2.87
CA ALA A 65 9.58 -13.97 2.51
C ALA A 65 10.28 -15.24 2.03
N ASN A 66 11.33 -15.10 1.23
CA ASN A 66 12.10 -16.25 0.73
C ASN A 66 12.84 -17.01 1.84
N ALA A 67 13.19 -16.35 2.93
CA ALA A 67 13.85 -16.96 4.07
C ALA A 67 12.90 -17.80 4.93
N MET A 68 11.59 -17.73 4.72
CA MET A 68 10.60 -18.41 5.55
C MET A 68 10.46 -19.90 5.29
N GLY A 69 11.06 -20.40 4.20
CA GLY A 69 10.93 -21.80 3.80
C GLY A 69 9.76 -22.05 2.87
N ASP A 70 9.84 -23.14 2.11
CA ASP A 70 8.91 -23.40 1.00
C ASP A 70 7.47 -23.61 1.46
N LYS A 71 7.26 -24.31 2.59
CA LYS A 71 5.92 -24.61 3.07
C LYS A 71 5.19 -23.34 3.53
N ALA A 72 5.88 -22.48 4.29
CA ALA A 72 5.31 -21.23 4.75
C ALA A 72 5.00 -20.32 3.57
N LYS A 73 5.92 -20.25 2.61
CA LYS A 73 5.75 -19.46 1.40
C LYS A 73 4.54 -19.94 0.58
N ALA A 74 4.39 -21.26 0.39
CA ALA A 74 3.26 -21.82 -0.33
C ALA A 74 1.92 -21.49 0.36
N SER A 75 1.88 -21.54 1.69
CA SER A 75 0.69 -21.17 2.44
C SER A 75 0.31 -19.70 2.25
N MET A 76 1.32 -18.83 2.19
CA MET A 76 1.09 -17.42 1.96
C MET A 76 0.59 -17.13 0.53
N GLU A 77 1.11 -17.85 -0.45
CA GLU A 77 0.68 -17.71 -1.84
C GLU A 77 -0.79 -18.07 -2.02
N GLU A 78 -1.31 -19.02 -1.23
CA GLU A 78 -2.72 -19.44 -1.29
C GLU A 78 -3.69 -18.37 -0.80
N ILE A 79 -3.23 -17.38 -0.06
CA ILE A 79 -4.08 -16.29 0.41
C ILE A 79 -4.54 -15.42 -0.75
N SER A 80 -3.71 -15.24 -1.75
CA SER A 80 -4.05 -14.47 -2.95
C SER A 80 -4.85 -15.31 -3.93
N ALA A 81 -5.87 -14.73 -4.53
CA ALA A 81 -6.63 -15.38 -5.60
C ALA A 81 -5.76 -15.66 -6.82
N MET A 82 -4.70 -14.90 -7.02
CA MET A 82 -3.74 -15.12 -8.10
C MET A 82 -2.69 -16.17 -7.77
N HIS A 83 -2.73 -16.74 -6.56
CA HIS A 83 -1.86 -17.83 -6.12
C HIS A 83 -0.37 -17.52 -6.21
N ARG A 84 0.00 -16.28 -5.99
CA ARG A 84 1.40 -15.87 -5.94
C ARG A 84 1.55 -14.60 -5.13
N MET A 85 2.77 -14.32 -4.71
CA MET A 85 3.12 -13.05 -4.11
C MET A 85 3.38 -12.01 -5.20
N ALA A 86 3.22 -10.74 -4.87
CA ALA A 86 3.63 -9.67 -5.77
C ALA A 86 5.15 -9.61 -5.89
N THR A 87 5.64 -9.20 -7.04
CA THR A 87 7.03 -8.83 -7.16
C THR A 87 7.23 -7.42 -6.60
N PRO A 88 8.44 -7.08 -6.12
CA PRO A 88 8.72 -5.71 -5.71
C PRO A 88 8.44 -4.69 -6.81
N GLN A 89 8.69 -5.05 -8.06
CA GLN A 89 8.43 -4.16 -9.19
C GLN A 89 6.95 -3.88 -9.39
N GLU A 90 6.09 -4.86 -9.16
CA GLU A 90 4.65 -4.66 -9.25
C GLU A 90 4.17 -3.63 -8.23
N ILE A 91 4.73 -3.66 -7.03
CA ILE A 91 4.41 -2.67 -6.00
C ILE A 91 4.99 -1.30 -6.36
N ALA A 92 6.24 -1.26 -6.80
CA ALA A 92 6.89 -0.02 -7.20
C ALA A 92 6.15 0.68 -8.35
N ASN A 93 5.60 -0.08 -9.29
CA ASN A 93 4.84 0.48 -10.40
C ASN A 93 3.63 1.28 -9.94
N ILE A 94 2.99 0.86 -8.85
CA ILE A 94 1.83 1.58 -8.33
C ILE A 94 2.26 2.90 -7.69
N TYR A 95 3.36 2.90 -6.95
CA TYR A 95 3.91 4.15 -6.42
C TYR A 95 4.25 5.11 -7.55
N TYR A 96 4.88 4.61 -8.60
CA TYR A 96 5.24 5.44 -9.76
C TYR A 96 3.99 6.04 -10.41
N PHE A 97 2.95 5.23 -10.62
CA PHE A 97 1.70 5.70 -11.21
C PHE A 97 1.05 6.79 -10.35
N LEU A 98 0.96 6.56 -9.04
CA LEU A 98 0.34 7.52 -8.13
C LEU A 98 1.10 8.84 -8.06
N ALA A 99 2.40 8.82 -8.28
CA ALA A 99 3.22 10.03 -8.32
C ALA A 99 3.10 10.78 -9.65
N SER A 100 2.56 10.14 -10.68
CA SER A 100 2.52 10.70 -12.03
C SER A 100 1.33 11.62 -12.25
N LYS A 101 1.37 12.34 -13.36
CA LYS A 101 0.27 13.22 -13.78
C LYS A 101 -0.99 12.45 -14.14
N GLU A 102 -0.85 11.19 -14.55
CA GLU A 102 -1.99 10.32 -14.84
C GLU A 102 -2.89 10.11 -13.64
N ALA A 103 -2.33 10.24 -12.43
CA ALA A 103 -3.09 10.12 -11.19
C ALA A 103 -3.52 11.47 -10.61
N SER A 104 -3.60 12.51 -11.42
CA SER A 104 -3.78 13.88 -10.96
C SER A 104 -5.08 14.15 -10.20
N PHE A 105 -6.09 13.30 -10.36
CA PHE A 105 -7.34 13.45 -9.63
C PHE A 105 -7.56 12.37 -8.57
N ILE A 106 -6.53 11.58 -8.28
CA ILE A 106 -6.55 10.56 -7.23
C ILE A 106 -5.96 11.18 -5.96
N ASN A 107 -6.77 11.26 -4.92
CA ASN A 107 -6.38 11.88 -3.66
C ASN A 107 -7.10 11.22 -2.49
N GLY A 108 -6.40 10.95 -1.42
CA GLY A 108 -6.98 10.35 -0.22
C GLY A 108 -7.31 8.87 -0.38
N GLN A 109 -6.74 8.19 -1.35
CA GLN A 109 -7.06 6.81 -1.65
C GLN A 109 -6.01 5.86 -1.09
N VAL A 110 -6.47 4.66 -0.76
CA VAL A 110 -5.62 3.55 -0.36
C VAL A 110 -5.78 2.47 -1.43
N VAL A 111 -4.71 2.23 -2.18
CA VAL A 111 -4.75 1.29 -3.29
C VAL A 111 -4.25 -0.07 -2.81
N ARG A 112 -5.13 -1.05 -2.82
CA ARG A 112 -4.76 -2.44 -2.48
C ARG A 112 -4.03 -3.05 -3.67
N VAL A 113 -2.91 -3.70 -3.40
CA VAL A 113 -2.13 -4.42 -4.41
C VAL A 113 -1.81 -5.79 -3.82
N ASP A 114 -2.75 -6.71 -3.93
CA ASP A 114 -2.72 -7.96 -3.17
C ASP A 114 -3.08 -9.21 -3.98
N GLY A 115 -3.26 -9.06 -5.28
CA GLY A 115 -3.64 -10.19 -6.15
C GLY A 115 -5.03 -10.74 -5.86
N GLY A 116 -5.85 -9.99 -5.12
CA GLY A 116 -7.17 -10.45 -4.69
C GLY A 116 -7.06 -11.37 -3.48
N VAL A 117 -7.13 -10.83 -2.28
CA VAL A 117 -7.11 -11.63 -1.05
C VAL A 117 -8.45 -12.35 -0.90
N LYS A 118 -8.36 -13.65 -0.63
CA LYS A 118 -9.54 -14.49 -0.43
C LYS A 118 -10.23 -14.21 0.89
#